data_e3097f8d0ac85e29c6169af0865a462a
#
_entry.id   e3097f8d0ac85e29c6169af0865a462a
#
_cell.length_a   1.000
_cell.length_b   1.000
_cell.length_c   1.000
_cell.angle_alpha   90.00
_cell.angle_beta   90.00
_cell.angle_gamma   90.00
#
_symmetry.space_group_name_H-M   'P 1'
#
loop_
_entity.id
_entity.type
_entity.pdbx_description
1 polymer ?
#
loop_
_entity_poly.entity_id
_entity_poly.type
_entity_poly.pdbx_seq_one_letter_code
_entity_poly.pdbx_strand_id
1 'polypeptide(L)'
;MSKKRTIYTLAQELKLAPGTISKVLNQNGNVSAQTRERVLAYIKEVGYVPASSARMLKSKRTYTVGIVFTEESDIGLEHSFFSSILQHFKTYVEKEGYELSFIVKKLGKHELSYYEWCMNKRVDGVYIVVGNYNDQGLYELVQSGIPCVSTDMFLPGLYTVVSDNDQGIKISLDYVKNKLLKHKVAMIAGPLSSKAFNERLVAFNNYMNEMSLTMHDHYIVYAESFGFTSGYKAANEMLDQIKEMPEVILVASDDIALGVLKALNDRKIKVPQDVQVIGFDDIAFARHFTPPLTTIVQDRKLLGETAAKLLIDLIEKPEIKR
;
A
#
# COMPACT_ATOMS: atom_id res chain seq x y z
N MET A 1 -9.88 -23.20 34.17
CA MET A 1 -9.38 -21.92 33.67
C MET A 1 -8.01 -21.63 34.27
N SER A 2 -6.92 -21.69 33.53
CA SER A 2 -5.58 -21.36 34.03
C SER A 2 -5.55 -19.90 34.45
N LYS A 3 -5.17 -19.60 35.69
CA LYS A 3 -5.02 -18.21 36.17
C LYS A 3 -3.98 -17.51 35.31
N LYS A 4 -4.38 -16.42 34.64
CA LYS A 4 -3.52 -15.63 33.79
C LYS A 4 -2.32 -15.09 34.61
N ARG A 5 -1.12 -15.62 34.38
CA ARG A 5 0.09 -15.20 35.11
C ARG A 5 0.40 -13.74 34.80
N THR A 6 0.84 -13.02 35.80
CA THR A 6 1.22 -11.60 35.71
C THR A 6 2.67 -11.43 36.12
N ILE A 7 3.27 -10.27 35.83
CA ILE A 7 4.62 -9.94 36.27
C ILE A 7 4.78 -10.02 37.79
N TYR A 8 3.69 -9.78 38.55
CA TYR A 8 3.66 -9.88 40.01
C TYR A 8 3.69 -11.34 40.48
N THR A 9 2.95 -12.24 39.82
CA THR A 9 3.01 -13.66 40.12
C THR A 9 4.36 -14.27 39.83
N LEU A 10 4.99 -13.92 38.69
CA LEU A 10 6.37 -14.33 38.38
C LEU A 10 7.37 -13.83 39.43
N ALA A 11 7.21 -12.59 39.88
CA ALA A 11 8.08 -11.99 40.88
C ALA A 11 8.01 -12.73 42.21
N GLN A 12 6.80 -13.12 42.64
CA GLN A 12 6.58 -13.94 43.81
C GLN A 12 7.21 -15.33 43.70
N GLU A 13 6.96 -16.04 42.58
CA GLU A 13 7.46 -17.38 42.31
C GLU A 13 9.00 -17.43 42.27
N LEU A 14 9.60 -16.40 41.66
CA LEU A 14 11.08 -16.25 41.55
C LEU A 14 11.72 -15.60 42.79
N LYS A 15 10.93 -15.11 43.75
CA LYS A 15 11.40 -14.32 44.91
C LYS A 15 12.23 -13.11 44.48
N LEU A 16 11.77 -12.37 43.46
CA LEU A 16 12.41 -11.16 42.92
C LEU A 16 11.41 -10.00 43.00
N ALA A 17 11.93 -8.78 42.95
CA ALA A 17 11.06 -7.61 42.79
C ALA A 17 10.45 -7.58 41.38
N PRO A 18 9.17 -7.14 41.20
CA PRO A 18 8.55 -6.99 39.88
C PRO A 18 9.38 -6.12 38.93
N GLY A 19 10.05 -5.11 39.44
CA GLY A 19 10.97 -4.26 38.67
C GLY A 19 12.18 -5.03 38.13
N THR A 20 12.66 -6.07 38.79
CA THR A 20 13.77 -6.91 38.27
C THR A 20 13.28 -7.75 37.12
N ILE A 21 12.10 -8.37 37.20
CA ILE A 21 11.49 -9.13 36.10
C ILE A 21 11.29 -8.18 34.89
N SER A 22 10.77 -6.97 35.14
CA SER A 22 10.57 -5.97 34.08
C SER A 22 11.90 -5.55 33.40
N LYS A 23 12.97 -5.38 34.15
CA LYS A 23 14.31 -5.08 33.61
C LYS A 23 14.83 -6.20 32.72
N VAL A 24 14.64 -7.46 33.12
CA VAL A 24 15.05 -8.64 32.32
C VAL A 24 14.25 -8.73 31.03
N LEU A 25 12.93 -8.57 31.08
CA LEU A 25 12.03 -8.64 29.92
C LEU A 25 12.32 -7.53 28.89
N ASN A 26 12.66 -6.34 29.37
CA ASN A 26 12.95 -5.19 28.52
C ASN A 26 14.44 -5.06 28.16
N GLN A 27 15.27 -6.04 28.54
CA GLN A 27 16.73 -6.04 28.34
C GLN A 27 17.44 -4.77 28.87
N ASN A 28 16.83 -4.06 29.82
CA ASN A 28 17.29 -2.79 30.35
C ASN A 28 17.80 -2.93 31.80
N GLY A 29 18.78 -2.12 32.15
CA GLY A 29 19.29 -1.96 33.52
C GLY A 29 20.28 -3.05 33.95
N ASN A 30 20.95 -2.79 35.07
CA ASN A 30 21.95 -3.71 35.64
C ASN A 30 21.23 -4.86 36.35
N VAL A 31 21.14 -6.00 35.69
CA VAL A 31 20.73 -7.29 36.24
C VAL A 31 21.82 -8.29 35.95
N SER A 32 22.25 -9.05 36.97
CA SER A 32 23.32 -10.05 36.78
C SER A 32 22.94 -11.08 35.71
N ALA A 33 23.94 -11.59 34.98
CA ALA A 33 23.74 -12.60 33.94
C ALA A 33 22.96 -13.82 34.48
N GLN A 34 23.33 -14.29 35.67
CA GLN A 34 22.69 -15.41 36.33
C GLN A 34 21.20 -15.15 36.65
N THR A 35 20.85 -13.94 37.13
CA THR A 35 19.45 -13.58 37.39
C THR A 35 18.67 -13.47 36.09
N ARG A 36 19.28 -12.93 35.05
CA ARG A 36 18.67 -12.80 33.69
C ARG A 36 18.33 -14.20 33.14
N GLU A 37 19.31 -15.09 33.16
CA GLU A 37 19.13 -16.46 32.66
C GLU A 37 18.04 -17.22 33.43
N ARG A 38 18.06 -17.13 34.75
CA ARG A 38 17.06 -17.75 35.62
C ARG A 38 15.63 -17.25 35.33
N VAL A 39 15.45 -15.95 35.14
CA VAL A 39 14.16 -15.34 34.79
C VAL A 39 13.68 -15.77 33.43
N LEU A 40 14.54 -15.73 32.39
CA LEU A 40 14.19 -16.14 31.03
C LEU A 40 13.84 -17.64 30.95
N ALA A 41 14.59 -18.49 31.62
CA ALA A 41 14.32 -19.93 31.69
C ALA A 41 12.94 -20.19 32.31
N TYR A 42 12.65 -19.53 33.42
CA TYR A 42 11.37 -19.69 34.11
C TYR A 42 10.17 -19.16 33.27
N ILE A 43 10.33 -18.01 32.61
CA ILE A 43 9.32 -17.46 31.68
C ILE A 43 9.01 -18.46 30.56
N LYS A 44 10.05 -19.10 30.00
CA LYS A 44 9.89 -20.12 28.95
C LYS A 44 9.19 -21.39 29.52
N GLU A 45 9.57 -21.85 30.70
CA GLU A 45 8.97 -23.03 31.38
C GLU A 45 7.47 -22.81 31.60
N VAL A 46 7.08 -21.66 32.15
CA VAL A 46 5.68 -21.38 32.50
C VAL A 46 4.83 -20.83 31.36
N GLY A 47 5.42 -20.64 30.19
CA GLY A 47 4.73 -20.09 29.00
C GLY A 47 4.20 -18.67 29.24
N TYR A 48 4.90 -17.85 30.03
CA TYR A 48 4.46 -16.48 30.28
C TYR A 48 4.78 -15.60 29.08
N VAL A 49 3.73 -14.96 28.54
CA VAL A 49 3.86 -13.92 27.51
C VAL A 49 3.60 -12.56 28.17
N PRO A 50 4.56 -11.62 28.13
CA PRO A 50 4.35 -10.28 28.65
C PRO A 50 3.13 -9.64 28.00
N ALA A 51 2.19 -9.12 28.81
CA ALA A 51 1.10 -8.33 28.26
C ALA A 51 1.67 -7.06 27.65
N SER A 52 1.25 -6.71 26.42
CA SER A 52 1.62 -5.46 25.75
C SER A 52 1.32 -4.23 26.62
N SER A 53 0.25 -4.30 27.42
CA SER A 53 -0.12 -3.28 28.40
C SER A 53 0.97 -2.93 29.43
N ALA A 54 1.85 -3.87 29.79
CA ALA A 54 2.96 -3.58 30.72
C ALA A 54 4.08 -2.75 30.06
N ARG A 55 4.26 -2.87 28.74
CA ARG A 55 5.17 -2.05 27.93
C ARG A 55 4.59 -0.63 27.77
N MET A 56 3.28 -0.52 27.51
CA MET A 56 2.54 0.73 27.35
C MET A 56 2.61 1.67 28.57
N LEU A 57 2.53 1.12 29.80
CA LEU A 57 2.55 1.91 31.03
C LEU A 57 3.86 2.70 31.24
N LYS A 58 4.96 2.27 30.61
CA LYS A 58 6.28 2.87 30.78
C LYS A 58 6.66 3.85 29.66
N SER A 59 6.19 3.65 28.44
CA SER A 59 6.64 4.39 27.24
C SER A 59 5.70 5.48 26.79
N LYS A 60 4.48 5.60 27.32
CA LYS A 60 3.36 6.40 26.79
C LYS A 60 2.97 6.04 25.35
N ARG A 61 3.52 4.95 24.78
CA ARG A 61 3.26 4.43 23.43
C ARG A 61 2.67 3.04 23.49
N THR A 62 1.85 2.73 22.51
CA THR A 62 1.22 1.42 22.37
C THR A 62 2.01 0.48 21.47
N TYR A 63 2.91 1.01 20.66
CA TYR A 63 3.62 0.30 19.60
C TYR A 63 2.65 -0.34 18.60
N THR A 64 1.53 0.35 18.34
CA THR A 64 0.50 -0.11 17.41
C THR A 64 0.32 0.93 16.31
N VAL A 65 0.42 0.50 15.06
CA VAL A 65 0.14 1.29 13.87
C VAL A 65 -1.23 0.92 13.34
N GLY A 66 -2.09 1.92 13.13
CA GLY A 66 -3.37 1.76 12.45
C GLY A 66 -3.20 1.59 10.95
N ILE A 67 -3.96 0.71 10.33
CA ILE A 67 -4.02 0.54 8.88
C ILE A 67 -5.41 0.91 8.41
N VAL A 68 -5.50 1.92 7.56
CA VAL A 68 -6.72 2.25 6.81
C VAL A 68 -6.58 1.68 5.40
N PHE A 69 -7.52 0.82 5.06
CA PHE A 69 -7.62 0.19 3.75
C PHE A 69 -9.10 0.19 3.37
N THR A 70 -9.52 1.11 2.51
CA THR A 70 -10.94 1.24 2.17
C THR A 70 -11.33 0.28 1.04
N GLU A 71 -12.52 -0.32 1.15
CA GLU A 71 -13.03 -1.30 0.19
C GLU A 71 -13.97 -0.66 -0.86
N GLU A 72 -14.22 0.66 -0.79
CA GLU A 72 -15.21 1.37 -1.61
C GLU A 72 -14.94 1.37 -3.12
N SER A 73 -13.79 0.86 -3.55
CA SER A 73 -13.37 0.84 -4.96
C SER A 73 -13.13 -0.56 -5.51
N ASP A 74 -13.73 -1.59 -4.92
CA ASP A 74 -13.40 -3.00 -5.21
C ASP A 74 -11.91 -3.34 -5.03
N ILE A 75 -11.19 -2.49 -4.26
CA ILE A 75 -9.78 -2.66 -3.92
C ILE A 75 -9.72 -3.29 -2.54
N GLY A 76 -9.91 -4.57 -2.44
CA GLY A 76 -9.66 -5.31 -1.21
C GLY A 76 -8.19 -5.67 -1.04
N LEU A 77 -7.89 -6.42 0.02
CA LEU A 77 -6.56 -6.98 0.26
C LEU A 77 -6.08 -7.92 -0.87
N GLU A 78 -6.97 -8.33 -1.76
CA GLU A 78 -6.65 -9.13 -2.95
C GLU A 78 -5.95 -8.32 -4.05
N HIS A 79 -6.01 -6.98 -4.00
CA HIS A 79 -5.33 -6.14 -4.99
C HIS A 79 -3.81 -6.30 -4.86
N SER A 80 -3.19 -6.92 -5.85
CA SER A 80 -1.80 -7.40 -5.80
C SER A 80 -0.77 -6.28 -5.58
N PHE A 81 -0.99 -5.09 -6.13
CA PHE A 81 -0.10 -3.94 -5.96
C PHE A 81 -0.12 -3.44 -4.51
N PHE A 82 -1.29 -3.08 -3.97
CA PHE A 82 -1.42 -2.51 -2.63
C PHE A 82 -1.10 -3.51 -1.52
N SER A 83 -1.51 -4.77 -1.67
CA SER A 83 -1.17 -5.82 -0.69
C SER A 83 0.33 -6.09 -0.63
N SER A 84 1.04 -5.99 -1.75
CA SER A 84 2.49 -6.11 -1.78
C SER A 84 3.19 -4.95 -1.05
N ILE A 85 2.74 -3.71 -1.25
CA ILE A 85 3.28 -2.54 -0.51
C ILE A 85 3.02 -2.71 0.99
N LEU A 86 1.78 -3.08 1.36
CA LEU A 86 1.41 -3.32 2.77
C LEU A 86 2.26 -4.43 3.40
N GLN A 87 2.59 -5.49 2.66
CA GLN A 87 3.46 -6.56 3.14
C GLN A 87 4.86 -6.05 3.49
N HIS A 88 5.46 -5.19 2.64
CA HIS A 88 6.78 -4.61 2.91
C HIS A 88 6.75 -3.59 4.05
N PHE A 89 5.70 -2.76 4.10
CA PHE A 89 5.43 -1.88 5.23
C PHE A 89 5.34 -2.66 6.55
N LYS A 90 4.51 -3.71 6.57
CA LYS A 90 4.34 -4.61 7.72
C LYS A 90 5.68 -5.17 8.19
N THR A 91 6.44 -5.76 7.27
CA THR A 91 7.72 -6.38 7.61
C THR A 91 8.69 -5.39 8.27
N TYR A 92 8.70 -4.14 7.79
CA TYR A 92 9.54 -3.09 8.35
C TYR A 92 9.09 -2.68 9.76
N VAL A 93 7.81 -2.36 9.95
CA VAL A 93 7.31 -1.89 11.26
C VAL A 93 7.37 -2.98 12.34
N GLU A 94 7.17 -4.26 11.96
CA GLU A 94 7.35 -5.39 12.89
C GLU A 94 8.80 -5.52 13.37
N LYS A 95 9.77 -5.31 12.48
CA LYS A 95 11.21 -5.29 12.83
C LYS A 95 11.53 -4.17 13.82
N GLU A 96 10.86 -3.03 13.71
CA GLU A 96 10.99 -1.89 14.64
C GLU A 96 10.14 -2.06 15.92
N GLY A 97 9.45 -3.19 16.08
CA GLY A 97 8.70 -3.55 17.29
C GLY A 97 7.27 -3.05 17.35
N TYR A 98 6.72 -2.60 16.24
CA TYR A 98 5.31 -2.18 16.12
C TYR A 98 4.43 -3.33 15.61
N GLU A 99 3.20 -3.38 16.07
CA GLU A 99 2.14 -4.25 15.55
C GLU A 99 1.16 -3.47 14.68
N LEU A 100 0.42 -4.16 13.81
CA LEU A 100 -0.59 -3.55 12.95
C LEU A 100 -2.01 -3.83 13.46
N SER A 101 -2.87 -2.83 13.35
CA SER A 101 -4.30 -2.96 13.64
C SER A 101 -5.12 -2.29 12.55
N PHE A 102 -5.99 -3.04 11.86
CA PHE A 102 -6.90 -2.46 10.90
C PHE A 102 -7.88 -1.50 11.59
N ILE A 103 -8.06 -0.33 11.00
CA ILE A 103 -8.99 0.70 11.40
C ILE A 103 -10.15 0.67 10.41
N VAL A 104 -11.35 0.41 10.93
CA VAL A 104 -12.58 0.26 10.14
C VAL A 104 -13.63 1.26 10.62
N LYS A 105 -14.56 1.68 9.76
CA LYS A 105 -15.67 2.54 10.18
C LYS A 105 -16.75 1.78 10.93
N LYS A 106 -16.96 0.50 10.60
CA LYS A 106 -18.03 -0.31 11.15
C LYS A 106 -17.48 -1.61 11.71
N LEU A 107 -17.78 -1.89 12.96
CA LEU A 107 -17.44 -3.14 13.63
C LEU A 107 -18.69 -3.70 14.32
N GLY A 108 -19.32 -4.70 13.73
CA GLY A 108 -20.60 -5.23 14.19
C GLY A 108 -21.69 -4.18 14.10
N LYS A 109 -22.24 -3.76 15.25
CA LYS A 109 -23.27 -2.70 15.37
C LYS A 109 -22.70 -1.33 15.69
N HIS A 110 -21.38 -1.24 15.94
CA HIS A 110 -20.72 0.02 16.29
C HIS A 110 -20.18 0.69 15.03
N GLU A 111 -20.49 1.96 14.87
CA GLU A 111 -20.01 2.82 13.81
C GLU A 111 -19.27 3.99 14.46
N LEU A 112 -18.02 4.18 14.13
CA LEU A 112 -17.14 5.23 14.65
C LEU A 112 -16.34 5.80 13.48
N SER A 113 -15.93 7.07 13.59
CA SER A 113 -14.98 7.65 12.64
C SER A 113 -13.60 6.96 12.73
N TYR A 114 -12.77 7.13 11.71
CA TYR A 114 -11.40 6.64 11.75
C TYR A 114 -10.63 7.20 12.95
N TYR A 115 -10.84 8.48 13.24
CA TYR A 115 -10.23 9.14 14.41
C TYR A 115 -10.67 8.49 15.73
N GLU A 116 -11.98 8.28 15.93
CA GLU A 116 -12.50 7.66 17.15
C GLU A 116 -11.97 6.23 17.33
N TRP A 117 -11.87 5.43 16.25
CA TRP A 117 -11.24 4.12 16.31
C TRP A 117 -9.76 4.18 16.66
N CYS A 118 -9.02 5.15 16.09
CA CYS A 118 -7.61 5.37 16.43
C CYS A 118 -7.45 5.71 17.91
N MET A 119 -8.31 6.57 18.45
CA MET A 119 -8.32 6.91 19.87
C MET A 119 -8.71 5.73 20.76
N ASN A 120 -9.72 4.95 20.35
CA ASN A 120 -10.17 3.76 21.09
C ASN A 120 -9.05 2.69 21.15
N LYS A 121 -8.40 2.44 20.04
CA LYS A 121 -7.28 1.49 19.94
C LYS A 121 -5.95 2.07 20.41
N ARG A 122 -5.88 3.38 20.64
CA ARG A 122 -4.67 4.12 21.04
C ARG A 122 -3.50 3.85 20.09
N VAL A 123 -3.73 3.93 18.78
CA VAL A 123 -2.63 3.77 17.82
C VAL A 123 -1.67 4.95 17.88
N ASP A 124 -0.38 4.69 17.68
CA ASP A 124 0.67 5.71 17.72
C ASP A 124 0.79 6.48 16.39
N GLY A 125 0.33 5.89 15.30
CA GLY A 125 0.27 6.47 13.97
C GLY A 125 -0.57 5.63 13.02
N VAL A 126 -0.83 6.15 11.82
CA VAL A 126 -1.71 5.50 10.83
C VAL A 126 -1.04 5.46 9.46
N TYR A 127 -1.10 4.30 8.83
CA TYR A 127 -0.78 4.14 7.43
C TYR A 127 -2.07 3.99 6.62
N ILE A 128 -2.32 4.94 5.72
CA ILE A 128 -3.44 4.94 4.79
C ILE A 128 -2.97 4.31 3.48
N VAL A 129 -3.32 3.06 3.25
CA VAL A 129 -2.91 2.30 2.06
C VAL A 129 -3.70 2.79 0.85
N VAL A 130 -5.02 2.80 0.98
CA VAL A 130 -5.99 3.27 -0.02
C VAL A 130 -7.11 3.99 0.70
N GLY A 131 -7.60 5.09 0.14
CA GLY A 131 -8.70 5.87 0.66
C GLY A 131 -9.53 6.52 -0.43
N ASN A 132 -10.76 6.87 -0.09
CA ASN A 132 -11.61 7.67 -0.96
C ASN A 132 -11.38 9.16 -0.69
N TYR A 133 -11.04 9.93 -1.71
CA TYR A 133 -10.82 11.39 -1.62
C TYR A 133 -12.05 12.17 -1.14
N ASN A 134 -13.26 11.61 -1.28
CA ASN A 134 -14.49 12.23 -0.81
C ASN A 134 -14.84 11.86 0.65
N ASP A 135 -14.03 11.02 1.30
CA ASP A 135 -14.28 10.58 2.66
C ASP A 135 -13.80 11.63 3.69
N GLN A 136 -14.74 12.41 4.22
CA GLN A 136 -14.46 13.43 5.23
C GLN A 136 -13.77 12.87 6.49
N GLY A 137 -14.03 11.60 6.83
CA GLY A 137 -13.39 10.95 7.97
C GLY A 137 -11.87 10.80 7.81
N LEU A 138 -11.36 10.72 6.57
CA LEU A 138 -9.92 10.71 6.32
C LEU A 138 -9.30 12.11 6.53
N TYR A 139 -10.00 13.17 6.13
CA TYR A 139 -9.57 14.55 6.42
C TYR A 139 -9.52 14.80 7.92
N GLU A 140 -10.58 14.41 8.66
CA GLU A 140 -10.63 14.51 10.11
C GLU A 140 -9.44 13.78 10.76
N LEU A 141 -9.15 12.54 10.33
CA LEU A 141 -8.02 11.76 10.83
C LEU A 141 -6.68 12.47 10.57
N VAL A 142 -6.43 12.94 9.35
CA VAL A 142 -5.18 13.62 9.00
C VAL A 142 -4.99 14.91 9.79
N GLN A 143 -6.07 15.66 10.05
CA GLN A 143 -6.04 16.90 10.82
C GLN A 143 -6.01 16.69 12.34
N SER A 144 -6.27 15.48 12.82
CA SER A 144 -6.33 15.17 14.26
C SER A 144 -5.01 15.31 15.01
N GLY A 145 -3.90 15.39 14.29
CA GLY A 145 -2.55 15.41 14.87
C GLY A 145 -1.94 14.01 15.08
N ILE A 146 -2.68 12.92 14.85
CA ILE A 146 -2.10 11.58 14.78
C ILE A 146 -1.16 11.53 13.57
N PRO A 147 0.08 11.01 13.69
CA PRO A 147 0.96 10.81 12.55
C PRO A 147 0.31 9.95 11.46
N CYS A 148 0.18 10.47 10.25
CA CYS A 148 -0.40 9.76 9.12
C CYS A 148 0.55 9.77 7.92
N VAL A 149 0.68 8.63 7.24
CA VAL A 149 1.45 8.47 6.00
C VAL A 149 0.61 7.67 4.99
N SER A 150 0.76 7.98 3.71
CA SER A 150 0.14 7.20 2.62
C SER A 150 1.16 6.85 1.54
N THR A 151 0.81 5.90 0.64
CA THR A 151 1.59 5.58 -0.56
C THR A 151 0.89 5.92 -1.87
N ASP A 152 -0.33 6.42 -1.84
CA ASP A 152 -1.07 6.75 -3.07
C ASP A 152 -2.04 7.92 -2.87
N MET A 153 -2.39 8.24 -1.64
CA MET A 153 -3.40 9.25 -1.34
C MET A 153 -2.76 10.59 -0.97
N PHE A 154 -3.29 11.68 -1.53
CA PHE A 154 -2.84 13.04 -1.24
C PHE A 154 -3.96 13.83 -0.56
N LEU A 155 -3.72 14.22 0.68
CA LEU A 155 -4.58 15.14 1.42
C LEU A 155 -3.73 16.25 2.03
N PRO A 156 -4.27 17.47 2.25
CA PRO A 156 -3.56 18.51 2.95
C PRO A 156 -3.09 18.04 4.34
N GLY A 157 -1.78 18.10 4.57
CA GLY A 157 -1.16 17.65 5.82
C GLY A 157 -0.82 16.15 5.88
N LEU A 158 -1.14 15.36 4.87
CA LEU A 158 -0.76 13.96 4.76
C LEU A 158 0.61 13.82 4.08
N TYR A 159 1.52 13.12 4.73
CA TYR A 159 2.78 12.73 4.12
C TYR A 159 2.56 11.55 3.17
N THR A 160 3.02 11.68 1.93
CA THR A 160 2.77 10.65 0.91
C THR A 160 4.07 10.25 0.22
N VAL A 161 4.28 8.94 0.09
CA VAL A 161 5.38 8.32 -0.67
C VAL A 161 4.80 7.78 -1.97
N VAL A 162 5.34 8.21 -3.10
CA VAL A 162 4.79 7.86 -4.43
C VAL A 162 5.87 7.46 -5.40
N SER A 163 5.49 6.74 -6.45
CA SER A 163 6.34 6.53 -7.62
C SER A 163 6.32 7.76 -8.53
N ASP A 164 7.38 7.94 -9.29
CA ASP A 164 7.44 8.95 -10.34
C ASP A 164 6.62 8.50 -11.56
N ASN A 165 5.34 8.88 -11.56
CA ASN A 165 4.40 8.53 -12.63
C ASN A 165 4.78 9.14 -13.96
N ASP A 166 5.32 10.37 -13.95
CA ASP A 166 5.76 11.10 -15.15
C ASP A 166 6.91 10.34 -15.83
N GLN A 167 7.95 10.01 -15.07
CA GLN A 167 9.09 9.24 -15.56
C GLN A 167 8.67 7.86 -16.07
N GLY A 168 7.75 7.17 -15.40
CA GLY A 168 7.25 5.86 -15.81
C GLY A 168 6.60 5.92 -17.22
N ILE A 169 5.75 6.90 -17.46
CA ILE A 169 5.11 7.11 -18.76
C ILE A 169 6.14 7.51 -19.83
N LYS A 170 7.08 8.38 -19.48
CA LYS A 170 8.17 8.76 -20.39
C LYS A 170 8.96 7.53 -20.84
N ILE A 171 9.38 6.69 -19.93
CA ILE A 171 10.11 5.44 -20.23
C ILE A 171 9.29 4.55 -21.16
N SER A 172 7.97 4.43 -20.93
CA SER A 172 7.08 3.62 -21.78
C SER A 172 7.05 4.15 -23.21
N LEU A 173 6.86 5.46 -23.39
CA LEU A 173 6.76 6.07 -24.71
C LEU A 173 8.12 6.15 -25.42
N ASP A 174 9.21 6.38 -24.70
CA ASP A 174 10.57 6.26 -25.24
C ASP A 174 10.84 4.84 -25.75
N TYR A 175 10.40 3.81 -25.03
CA TYR A 175 10.50 2.41 -25.45
C TYR A 175 9.68 2.15 -26.72
N VAL A 176 8.44 2.65 -26.78
CA VAL A 176 7.57 2.54 -27.96
C VAL A 176 8.23 3.16 -29.18
N LYS A 177 8.70 4.40 -29.06
CA LYS A 177 9.28 5.15 -30.18
C LYS A 177 10.63 4.60 -30.62
N ASN A 178 11.55 4.37 -29.68
CA ASN A 178 12.97 4.15 -29.98
C ASN A 178 13.36 2.66 -30.05
N LYS A 179 12.59 1.76 -29.41
CA LYS A 179 12.87 0.31 -29.42
C LYS A 179 11.87 -0.47 -30.26
N LEU A 180 10.58 -0.18 -30.10
CA LEU A 180 9.55 -0.85 -30.87
C LEU A 180 9.38 -0.23 -32.27
N LEU A 181 9.85 1.01 -32.47
CA LEU A 181 9.72 1.80 -33.72
C LEU A 181 8.25 1.93 -34.13
N LYS A 182 7.38 2.17 -33.14
CA LYS A 182 5.93 2.33 -33.28
C LYS A 182 5.53 3.79 -33.05
N HIS A 183 4.42 4.20 -33.69
CA HIS A 183 4.01 5.59 -33.67
C HIS A 183 2.55 5.80 -33.25
N LYS A 184 1.65 4.82 -33.48
CA LYS A 184 0.22 4.92 -33.14
C LYS A 184 -0.02 4.31 -31.77
N VAL A 185 -0.25 5.17 -30.77
CA VAL A 185 -0.35 4.75 -29.37
C VAL A 185 -1.70 5.16 -28.80
N ALA A 186 -2.41 4.18 -28.24
CA ALA A 186 -3.62 4.39 -27.47
C ALA A 186 -3.33 4.25 -25.96
N MET A 187 -4.19 4.81 -25.13
CA MET A 187 -4.13 4.67 -23.67
C MET A 187 -5.46 4.22 -23.10
N ILE A 188 -5.44 3.17 -22.29
CA ILE A 188 -6.53 2.88 -21.35
C ILE A 188 -6.10 3.44 -19.99
N ALA A 189 -6.65 4.61 -19.68
CA ALA A 189 -6.42 5.31 -18.42
C ALA A 189 -7.23 4.67 -17.29
N GLY A 190 -6.77 4.85 -16.05
CA GLY A 190 -7.54 4.45 -14.87
C GLY A 190 -8.57 5.52 -14.45
N PRO A 191 -9.28 5.30 -13.33
CA PRO A 191 -10.27 6.25 -12.84
C PRO A 191 -9.62 7.60 -12.49
N LEU A 192 -10.22 8.69 -12.98
CA LEU A 192 -9.71 10.06 -12.79
C LEU A 192 -9.75 10.54 -11.34
N SER A 193 -10.47 9.83 -10.47
CA SER A 193 -10.44 10.06 -9.02
C SER A 193 -9.09 9.71 -8.37
N SER A 194 -8.26 8.88 -9.02
CA SER A 194 -6.91 8.60 -8.56
C SER A 194 -5.92 9.62 -9.12
N LYS A 195 -5.18 10.27 -8.22
CA LYS A 195 -4.14 11.23 -8.61
C LYS A 195 -3.04 10.55 -9.45
N ALA A 196 -2.62 9.35 -9.08
CA ALA A 196 -1.58 8.62 -9.82
C ALA A 196 -1.99 8.35 -11.28
N PHE A 197 -3.24 7.91 -11.50
CA PHE A 197 -3.74 7.69 -12.87
C PHE A 197 -3.91 8.99 -13.66
N ASN A 198 -4.33 10.06 -12.99
CA ASN A 198 -4.41 11.37 -13.62
C ASN A 198 -3.02 11.89 -14.01
N GLU A 199 -2.02 11.74 -13.14
CA GLU A 199 -0.62 12.08 -13.46
C GLU A 199 -0.10 11.29 -14.67
N ARG A 200 -0.37 9.97 -14.73
CA ARG A 200 -0.01 9.12 -15.88
C ARG A 200 -0.68 9.60 -17.17
N LEU A 201 -1.97 9.97 -17.11
CA LEU A 201 -2.69 10.49 -18.26
C LEU A 201 -2.14 11.84 -18.75
N VAL A 202 -1.85 12.75 -17.81
CA VAL A 202 -1.25 14.06 -18.15
C VAL A 202 0.13 13.87 -18.79
N ALA A 203 0.97 13.02 -18.20
CA ALA A 203 2.28 12.67 -18.74
C ALA A 203 2.17 12.04 -20.13
N PHE A 204 1.22 11.11 -20.32
CA PHE A 204 0.97 10.51 -21.63
C PHE A 204 0.66 11.58 -22.69
N ASN A 205 -0.28 12.48 -22.44
CA ASN A 205 -0.62 13.54 -23.40
C ASN A 205 0.56 14.46 -23.71
N ASN A 206 1.34 14.82 -22.69
CA ASN A 206 2.51 15.68 -22.87
C ASN A 206 3.57 15.01 -23.74
N TYR A 207 3.96 13.77 -23.46
CA TYR A 207 4.99 13.05 -24.20
C TYR A 207 4.54 12.57 -25.56
N MET A 208 3.26 12.28 -25.78
CA MET A 208 2.72 12.01 -27.13
C MET A 208 2.97 13.20 -28.05
N ASN A 209 2.74 14.43 -27.57
CA ASN A 209 3.00 15.65 -28.32
C ASN A 209 4.51 15.90 -28.49
N GLU A 210 5.29 15.84 -27.42
CA GLU A 210 6.75 16.09 -27.45
C GLU A 210 7.47 15.13 -28.40
N MET A 211 7.08 13.85 -28.37
CA MET A 211 7.69 12.81 -29.18
C MET A 211 7.11 12.70 -30.58
N SER A 212 6.11 13.54 -30.95
CA SER A 212 5.39 13.48 -32.21
C SER A 212 4.83 12.09 -32.54
N LEU A 213 4.26 11.43 -31.51
CA LEU A 213 3.55 10.18 -31.67
C LEU A 213 2.09 10.44 -32.09
N THR A 214 1.50 9.51 -32.81
CA THR A 214 0.17 9.67 -33.38
C THR A 214 -0.90 9.16 -32.43
N MET A 215 -1.90 9.99 -32.15
CA MET A 215 -3.10 9.65 -31.42
C MET A 215 -4.32 9.96 -32.27
N HIS A 216 -5.14 8.96 -32.52
CA HIS A 216 -6.41 9.12 -33.23
C HIS A 216 -7.57 9.34 -32.28
N ASP A 217 -8.74 9.74 -32.82
CA ASP A 217 -9.98 9.82 -32.05
C ASP A 217 -10.26 8.47 -31.36
N HIS A 218 -10.77 8.51 -30.14
CA HIS A 218 -11.11 7.33 -29.31
C HIS A 218 -9.92 6.46 -28.86
N TYR A 219 -8.68 6.93 -29.02
CA TYR A 219 -7.50 6.23 -28.50
C TYR A 219 -7.29 6.41 -26.99
N ILE A 220 -7.99 7.32 -26.33
CA ILE A 220 -8.01 7.45 -24.88
C ILE A 220 -9.39 7.02 -24.38
N VAL A 221 -9.40 5.99 -23.55
CA VAL A 221 -10.60 5.47 -22.87
C VAL A 221 -10.30 5.29 -21.38
N TYR A 222 -11.31 5.41 -20.55
CA TYR A 222 -11.17 5.41 -19.10
C TYR A 222 -11.76 4.14 -18.50
N ALA A 223 -10.98 3.44 -17.71
CA ALA A 223 -11.48 2.40 -16.84
C ALA A 223 -12.17 3.03 -15.62
N GLU A 224 -13.37 2.57 -15.29
CA GLU A 224 -14.19 3.13 -14.19
C GLU A 224 -13.62 2.80 -12.81
N SER A 225 -12.89 1.68 -12.69
CA SER A 225 -12.26 1.21 -11.45
C SER A 225 -10.87 0.63 -11.72
N PHE A 226 -10.20 0.16 -10.67
CA PHE A 226 -8.78 -0.23 -10.71
C PHE A 226 -8.53 -1.65 -11.26
N GLY A 227 -9.57 -2.44 -11.51
CA GLY A 227 -9.42 -3.88 -11.69
C GLY A 227 -9.71 -4.39 -13.10
N PHE A 228 -9.55 -5.71 -13.23
CA PHE A 228 -9.74 -6.51 -14.45
C PHE A 228 -11.06 -6.21 -15.20
N THR A 229 -12.19 -6.20 -14.49
CA THR A 229 -13.52 -6.03 -15.12
C THR A 229 -13.63 -4.66 -15.80
N SER A 230 -13.10 -3.62 -15.18
CA SER A 230 -13.12 -2.28 -15.73
C SER A 230 -12.20 -2.15 -16.95
N GLY A 231 -11.01 -2.78 -16.91
CA GLY A 231 -10.12 -2.87 -18.06
C GLY A 231 -10.74 -3.61 -19.24
N TYR A 232 -11.44 -4.72 -18.97
CA TYR A 232 -12.16 -5.47 -20.00
C TYR A 232 -13.25 -4.63 -20.69
N LYS A 233 -14.04 -3.88 -19.91
CA LYS A 233 -15.09 -2.99 -20.45
C LYS A 233 -14.46 -1.86 -21.28
N ALA A 234 -13.48 -1.16 -20.73
CA ALA A 234 -12.81 -0.04 -21.41
C ALA A 234 -12.15 -0.46 -22.72
N ALA A 235 -11.51 -1.64 -22.76
CA ALA A 235 -10.95 -2.17 -23.99
C ALA A 235 -12.01 -2.46 -25.03
N ASN A 236 -13.14 -3.06 -24.65
CA ASN A 236 -14.24 -3.31 -25.58
C ASN A 236 -14.85 -2.00 -26.12
N GLU A 237 -15.05 -1.00 -25.25
CA GLU A 237 -15.50 0.33 -25.65
C GLU A 237 -14.57 0.96 -26.68
N MET A 238 -13.24 0.95 -26.40
CA MET A 238 -12.24 1.46 -27.36
C MET A 238 -12.34 0.73 -28.69
N LEU A 239 -12.35 -0.60 -28.69
CA LEU A 239 -12.36 -1.44 -29.90
C LEU A 239 -13.65 -1.28 -30.73
N ASP A 240 -14.75 -0.88 -30.12
CA ASP A 240 -16.01 -0.60 -30.84
C ASP A 240 -16.03 0.78 -31.50
N GLN A 241 -15.22 1.72 -31.02
CA GLN A 241 -15.23 3.11 -31.46
C GLN A 241 -14.08 3.47 -32.44
N ILE A 242 -12.94 2.77 -32.35
CA ILE A 242 -11.79 3.08 -33.21
C ILE A 242 -12.02 2.66 -34.66
N LYS A 243 -11.53 3.50 -35.58
CA LYS A 243 -11.54 3.19 -37.03
C LYS A 243 -10.28 2.48 -37.48
N GLU A 244 -9.19 2.67 -36.77
CA GLU A 244 -7.88 2.09 -37.05
C GLU A 244 -7.30 1.52 -35.76
N MET A 245 -6.69 0.33 -35.85
CA MET A 245 -6.08 -0.32 -34.70
C MET A 245 -4.80 0.41 -34.25
N PRO A 246 -4.61 0.73 -32.97
CA PRO A 246 -3.34 1.24 -32.48
C PRO A 246 -2.25 0.17 -32.60
N GLU A 247 -1.02 0.59 -32.77
CA GLU A 247 0.13 -0.32 -32.75
C GLU A 247 0.50 -0.75 -31.33
N VAL A 248 0.25 0.16 -30.37
CA VAL A 248 0.51 -0.06 -28.93
C VAL A 248 -0.65 0.48 -28.10
N ILE A 249 -1.07 -0.26 -27.09
CA ILE A 249 -1.98 0.20 -26.05
C ILE A 249 -1.17 0.30 -24.76
N LEU A 250 -1.00 1.52 -24.26
CA LEU A 250 -0.48 1.78 -22.93
C LEU A 250 -1.62 1.71 -21.92
N VAL A 251 -1.48 0.92 -20.87
CA VAL A 251 -2.51 0.71 -19.85
C VAL A 251 -2.03 1.24 -18.51
N ALA A 252 -2.90 1.97 -17.83
CA ALA A 252 -2.54 2.70 -16.61
C ALA A 252 -2.12 1.81 -15.43
N SER A 253 -2.52 0.52 -15.40
CA SER A 253 -2.04 -0.48 -14.43
C SER A 253 -2.09 -1.89 -15.00
N ASP A 254 -1.37 -2.82 -14.38
CA ASP A 254 -1.34 -4.21 -14.82
C ASP A 254 -2.68 -4.93 -14.58
N ASP A 255 -3.37 -4.65 -13.46
CA ASP A 255 -4.68 -5.26 -13.19
C ASP A 255 -5.73 -4.85 -14.25
N ILE A 256 -5.69 -3.58 -14.70
CA ILE A 256 -6.49 -3.12 -15.84
C ILE A 256 -6.01 -3.80 -17.13
N ALA A 257 -4.68 -3.94 -17.34
CA ALA A 257 -4.10 -4.55 -18.54
C ALA A 257 -4.48 -6.01 -18.70
N LEU A 258 -4.67 -6.76 -17.62
CA LEU A 258 -5.17 -8.13 -17.68
C LEU A 258 -6.57 -8.20 -18.30
N GLY A 259 -7.43 -7.23 -17.96
CA GLY A 259 -8.76 -7.09 -18.59
C GLY A 259 -8.67 -6.74 -20.07
N VAL A 260 -7.76 -5.84 -20.43
CA VAL A 260 -7.48 -5.47 -21.83
C VAL A 260 -7.04 -6.69 -22.65
N LEU A 261 -6.07 -7.46 -22.15
CA LEU A 261 -5.58 -8.67 -22.80
C LEU A 261 -6.70 -9.70 -23.02
N LYS A 262 -7.60 -9.84 -22.05
CA LYS A 262 -8.77 -10.72 -22.18
C LYS A 262 -9.72 -10.24 -23.28
N ALA A 263 -10.03 -8.94 -23.35
CA ALA A 263 -10.89 -8.36 -24.37
C ALA A 263 -10.29 -8.54 -25.79
N LEU A 264 -8.99 -8.30 -25.96
CA LEU A 264 -8.28 -8.52 -27.20
C LEU A 264 -8.34 -10.01 -27.63
N ASN A 265 -8.10 -10.91 -26.68
CA ASN A 265 -8.16 -12.34 -26.95
C ASN A 265 -9.58 -12.81 -27.37
N ASP A 266 -10.64 -12.32 -26.73
CA ASP A 266 -12.02 -12.64 -27.07
C ASP A 266 -12.41 -12.17 -28.48
N ARG A 267 -11.82 -11.07 -28.92
CA ARG A 267 -11.96 -10.54 -30.28
C ARG A 267 -10.96 -11.15 -31.29
N LYS A 268 -10.16 -12.14 -30.86
CA LYS A 268 -9.14 -12.82 -31.67
C LYS A 268 -8.03 -11.88 -32.19
N ILE A 269 -7.80 -10.77 -31.50
CA ILE A 269 -6.71 -9.85 -31.77
C ILE A 269 -5.46 -10.38 -31.05
N LYS A 270 -4.41 -10.62 -31.81
CA LYS A 270 -3.20 -11.25 -31.31
C LYS A 270 -2.25 -10.23 -30.67
N VAL A 271 -1.80 -10.52 -29.46
CA VAL A 271 -0.77 -9.76 -28.76
C VAL A 271 0.50 -10.63 -28.73
N PRO A 272 1.65 -10.14 -29.18
CA PRO A 272 1.96 -8.76 -29.65
C PRO A 272 1.84 -8.53 -31.17
N GLN A 273 1.31 -9.48 -31.97
CA GLN A 273 1.40 -9.44 -33.44
C GLN A 273 0.52 -8.35 -34.07
N ASP A 274 -0.73 -8.22 -33.63
CA ASP A 274 -1.69 -7.25 -34.16
C ASP A 274 -1.62 -5.91 -33.39
N VAL A 275 -1.38 -6.00 -32.07
CA VAL A 275 -1.22 -4.86 -31.15
C VAL A 275 -0.30 -5.26 -29.99
N GLN A 276 0.50 -4.32 -29.52
CA GLN A 276 1.31 -4.52 -28.33
C GLN A 276 0.64 -3.87 -27.11
N VAL A 277 0.79 -4.47 -25.95
CA VAL A 277 0.24 -3.96 -24.68
C VAL A 277 1.37 -3.72 -23.70
N ILE A 278 1.37 -2.53 -23.08
CA ILE A 278 2.32 -2.14 -22.05
C ILE A 278 1.51 -1.75 -20.81
N GLY A 279 1.77 -2.42 -19.70
CA GLY A 279 1.18 -2.15 -18.40
C GLY A 279 2.01 -1.22 -17.53
N PHE A 280 1.62 -1.15 -16.26
CA PHE A 280 2.29 -0.39 -15.21
C PHE A 280 2.11 -1.13 -13.89
N ASP A 281 3.11 -1.34 -13.06
CA ASP A 281 3.19 -1.88 -11.68
C ASP A 281 4.14 -3.06 -11.51
N ASP A 282 4.36 -3.91 -12.52
CA ASP A 282 5.04 -5.22 -12.47
C ASP A 282 4.44 -6.14 -11.40
N ILE A 283 3.10 -6.32 -11.41
CA ILE A 283 2.46 -7.28 -10.50
C ILE A 283 2.93 -8.71 -10.79
N ALA A 284 2.83 -9.59 -9.78
CA ALA A 284 3.33 -10.97 -9.91
C ALA A 284 2.72 -11.74 -11.10
N PHE A 285 1.44 -11.48 -11.41
CA PHE A 285 0.75 -12.12 -12.54
C PHE A 285 1.25 -11.66 -13.91
N ALA A 286 1.80 -10.46 -14.05
CA ALA A 286 2.28 -9.93 -15.33
C ALA A 286 3.27 -10.88 -16.04
N ARG A 287 4.12 -11.56 -15.25
CA ARG A 287 5.14 -12.50 -15.75
C ARG A 287 4.57 -13.84 -16.17
N HIS A 288 3.41 -14.22 -15.66
CA HIS A 288 2.80 -15.54 -15.86
C HIS A 288 1.73 -15.55 -16.95
N PHE A 289 1.43 -14.41 -17.54
CA PHE A 289 0.56 -14.32 -18.69
C PHE A 289 1.20 -14.93 -19.93
N THR A 290 0.38 -15.29 -20.91
CA THR A 290 0.84 -15.79 -22.21
C THR A 290 0.20 -14.93 -23.32
N PRO A 291 1.00 -14.06 -23.97
CA PRO A 291 2.40 -13.74 -23.68
C PRO A 291 2.59 -12.98 -22.36
N PRO A 292 3.80 -12.99 -21.76
CA PRO A 292 4.11 -12.15 -20.57
C PRO A 292 3.88 -10.68 -20.88
N LEU A 293 3.30 -9.94 -19.92
CA LEU A 293 3.02 -8.51 -20.07
C LEU A 293 4.30 -7.69 -19.90
N THR A 294 4.60 -6.87 -20.91
CA THR A 294 5.58 -5.80 -20.78
C THR A 294 5.00 -4.72 -19.87
N THR A 295 5.73 -4.28 -18.85
CA THR A 295 5.21 -3.36 -17.85
C THR A 295 6.30 -2.47 -17.25
N ILE A 296 5.90 -1.34 -16.66
CA ILE A 296 6.75 -0.46 -15.86
C ILE A 296 6.78 -0.96 -14.42
N VAL A 297 7.98 -1.15 -13.90
CA VAL A 297 8.18 -1.59 -12.51
C VAL A 297 7.96 -0.43 -11.54
N GLN A 298 7.04 -0.59 -10.60
CA GLN A 298 7.02 0.21 -9.38
C GLN A 298 7.72 -0.57 -8.25
N ASP A 299 8.69 0.07 -7.59
CA ASP A 299 9.40 -0.56 -6.47
C ASP A 299 8.52 -0.59 -5.20
N ARG A 300 7.61 -1.57 -5.14
CA ARG A 300 6.67 -1.77 -4.02
C ARG A 300 7.37 -1.98 -2.69
N LYS A 301 8.57 -2.57 -2.72
CA LYS A 301 9.39 -2.74 -1.52
C LYS A 301 9.87 -1.39 -1.01
N LEU A 302 10.46 -0.59 -1.89
CA LEU A 302 10.95 0.74 -1.52
C LEU A 302 9.80 1.65 -1.06
N LEU A 303 8.63 1.60 -1.72
CA LEU A 303 7.44 2.34 -1.32
C LEU A 303 7.01 1.97 0.10
N GLY A 304 6.85 0.67 0.39
CA GLY A 304 6.40 0.19 1.69
C GLY A 304 7.41 0.48 2.81
N GLU A 305 8.69 0.20 2.59
CA GLU A 305 9.75 0.45 3.58
C GLU A 305 9.93 1.95 3.85
N THR A 306 9.86 2.81 2.81
CA THR A 306 9.98 4.27 2.97
C THR A 306 8.80 4.84 3.74
N ALA A 307 7.57 4.40 3.43
CA ALA A 307 6.38 4.82 4.16
C ALA A 307 6.44 4.39 5.63
N ALA A 308 6.89 3.16 5.90
CA ALA A 308 7.05 2.64 7.25
C ALA A 308 8.09 3.46 8.06
N LYS A 309 9.26 3.69 7.47
CA LYS A 309 10.32 4.50 8.08
C LYS A 309 9.83 5.92 8.37
N LEU A 310 9.18 6.55 7.40
CA LEU A 310 8.64 7.91 7.56
C LEU A 310 7.61 7.97 8.70
N LEU A 311 6.70 7.00 8.77
CA LEU A 311 5.69 6.96 9.84
C LEU A 311 6.34 6.79 11.21
N ILE A 312 7.31 5.89 11.35
CA ILE A 312 8.04 5.69 12.62
C ILE A 312 8.81 6.95 13.00
N ASP A 313 9.50 7.61 12.06
CA ASP A 313 10.19 8.88 12.33
C ASP A 313 9.20 9.96 12.83
N LEU A 314 8.00 10.07 12.23
CA LEU A 314 6.95 11.00 12.67
C LEU A 314 6.39 10.66 14.07
N ILE A 315 6.31 9.37 14.42
CA ILE A 315 5.88 8.92 15.74
C ILE A 315 6.96 9.23 16.78
N GLU A 316 8.23 8.96 16.45
CA GLU A 316 9.34 9.03 17.41
C GLU A 316 9.92 10.43 17.58
N LYS A 317 9.85 11.25 16.53
CA LYS A 317 10.41 12.62 16.47
C LYS A 317 9.31 13.61 16.08
N PRO A 318 8.43 13.99 17.02
CA PRO A 318 7.30 14.91 16.72
C PRO A 318 7.72 16.28 16.15
N GLU A 319 8.97 16.67 16.34
CA GLU A 319 9.56 17.89 15.79
C GLU A 319 9.68 17.91 14.26
N ILE A 320 9.64 16.74 13.60
CA ILE A 320 9.68 16.64 12.13
C ILE A 320 8.36 17.12 11.48
N LYS A 321 7.28 17.25 12.26
CA LYS A 321 5.95 17.70 11.79
C LYS A 321 5.88 19.19 11.36
N ARG A 322 6.99 19.81 11.00
CA ARG A 322 7.01 21.21 10.56
C ARG A 322 7.04 21.36 9.06
#